data_8234afb8b011d27f787e32df7eadd9a0
#
_entry.id   8234afb8b011d27f787e32df7eadd9a0
#
_cell.length_a   1.000
_cell.length_b   1.000
_cell.length_c   1.000
_cell.angle_alpha   90.00
_cell.angle_beta   90.00
_cell.angle_gamma   90.00
#
_symmetry.space_group_name_H-M   'P 1'
#
loop_
_entity.id
_entity.type
_entity.pdbx_description
1 polymer ?
#
loop_
_entity_poly.entity_id
_entity_poly.type
_entity_poly.pdbx_seq_one_letter_code
_entity_poly.pdbx_strand_id
1 'polypeptide(L)'
;LREILGRVYYGAPQIRALVFLFPPLFWFRREVAEAFIRETLKVKPKTVLEVGFSDGFLTKRLSIALPHSKITAIDTSFQGVLRCKRLNLSNVDFIFMDFFDVKGKFDLLVSMHVFVLFDHMEALRKIQEVSKTAXISLTGFSTFTRLHRPFHRFFTGLDVNIIEPEEYKKIAEGMGFKVEVFRINDIERSYLVKLENES
;
A
#
# COMPACT_ATOMS: atom_id res chain seq x y z
N LEU A 1 -19.77 7.11 -12.28
CA LEU A 1 -18.66 7.66 -13.09
C LEU A 1 -17.32 7.52 -12.36
N ARG A 2 -17.21 7.92 -11.08
CA ARG A 2 -15.98 7.77 -10.27
C ARG A 2 -15.52 6.31 -10.18
N GLU A 3 -16.46 5.41 -9.96
CA GLU A 3 -16.20 3.96 -9.89
C GLU A 3 -15.68 3.41 -11.24
N ILE A 4 -16.23 3.92 -12.34
CA ILE A 4 -15.80 3.54 -13.71
C ILE A 4 -14.39 4.09 -13.98
N LEU A 5 -14.12 5.34 -13.62
CA LEU A 5 -12.81 5.98 -13.82
C LEU A 5 -11.72 5.30 -12.97
N GLY A 6 -12.03 4.93 -11.73
CA GLY A 6 -11.12 4.16 -10.89
C GLY A 6 -10.81 2.78 -11.49
N ARG A 7 -11.82 2.10 -12.01
CA ARG A 7 -11.64 0.82 -12.73
C ARG A 7 -10.78 0.97 -13.99
N VAL A 8 -10.93 2.09 -14.70
CA VAL A 8 -10.11 2.39 -15.89
C VAL A 8 -8.66 2.67 -15.48
N TYR A 9 -8.44 3.47 -14.44
CA TYR A 9 -7.09 3.85 -14.00
C TYR A 9 -6.29 2.65 -13.48
N TYR A 10 -6.90 1.82 -12.62
CA TYR A 10 -6.19 0.67 -12.03
C TYR A 10 -6.32 -0.63 -12.84
N GLY A 11 -7.21 -0.67 -13.82
CA GLY A 11 -7.50 -1.86 -14.61
C GLY A 11 -7.03 -1.86 -16.07
N ALA A 12 -6.67 -0.70 -16.61
CA ALA A 12 -6.43 -0.57 -18.05
C ALA A 12 -5.01 -1.01 -18.47
N PRO A 13 -4.90 -1.85 -19.51
CA PRO A 13 -3.59 -2.20 -20.08
C PRO A 13 -2.80 -0.97 -20.56
N GLN A 14 -3.50 0.09 -20.96
CA GLN A 14 -2.90 1.36 -21.42
C GLN A 14 -2.08 2.04 -20.31
N ILE A 15 -2.45 1.87 -19.03
CA ILE A 15 -1.70 2.48 -17.91
C ILE A 15 -0.43 1.68 -17.61
N ARG A 16 -0.47 0.36 -17.82
CA ARG A 16 0.76 -0.44 -17.82
C ARG A 16 1.71 0.05 -18.91
N ALA A 17 1.20 0.39 -20.10
CA ALA A 17 1.98 0.98 -21.17
C ALA A 17 2.53 2.35 -20.77
N LEU A 18 1.74 3.18 -20.08
CA LEU A 18 2.18 4.51 -19.62
C LEU A 18 3.29 4.41 -18.56
N VAL A 19 3.18 3.44 -17.65
CA VAL A 19 4.24 3.14 -16.67
C VAL A 19 5.51 2.64 -17.37
N PHE A 20 5.35 1.87 -18.46
CA PHE A 20 6.47 1.45 -19.31
C PHE A 20 7.10 2.62 -20.08
N LEU A 21 6.29 3.60 -20.50
CA LEU A 21 6.73 4.80 -21.21
C LEU A 21 7.41 5.84 -20.29
N PHE A 22 7.19 5.71 -18.97
CA PHE A 22 7.85 6.54 -17.96
C PHE A 22 8.68 5.66 -17.03
N PRO A 23 9.90 5.25 -17.45
CA PRO A 23 10.78 4.40 -16.66
C PRO A 23 10.97 4.84 -15.19
N PRO A 24 11.02 6.15 -14.86
CA PRO A 24 11.15 6.56 -13.46
C PRO A 24 10.04 6.03 -12.54
N LEU A 25 8.79 5.96 -13.01
CA LEU A 25 7.67 5.44 -12.20
C LEU A 25 7.85 3.96 -11.84
N PHE A 26 8.38 3.17 -12.77
CA PHE A 26 8.68 1.76 -12.52
C PHE A 26 9.80 1.60 -11.49
N TRP A 27 10.83 2.44 -11.56
CA TRP A 27 11.97 2.40 -10.66
C TRP A 27 11.55 2.80 -9.24
N PHE A 28 10.76 3.87 -9.09
CA PHE A 28 10.24 4.32 -7.79
C PHE A 28 9.41 3.20 -7.15
N ARG A 29 8.53 2.58 -7.91
CA ARG A 29 7.69 1.47 -7.46
C ARG A 29 8.54 0.28 -6.99
N ARG A 30 9.62 -0.02 -7.70
CA ARG A 30 10.56 -1.08 -7.34
C ARG A 30 11.29 -0.75 -6.04
N GLU A 31 11.83 0.46 -5.90
CA GLU A 31 12.51 0.92 -4.68
C GLU A 31 11.61 0.81 -3.45
N VAL A 32 10.36 1.24 -3.59
CA VAL A 32 9.36 1.14 -2.52
C VAL A 32 9.12 -0.33 -2.15
N ALA A 33 8.91 -1.20 -3.14
CA ALA A 33 8.68 -2.62 -2.90
C ALA A 33 9.88 -3.29 -2.23
N GLU A 34 11.11 -2.95 -2.63
CA GLU A 34 12.34 -3.48 -2.01
C GLU A 34 12.46 -3.04 -0.55
N ALA A 35 12.08 -1.80 -0.22
CA ALA A 35 12.02 -1.32 1.16
C ALA A 35 11.00 -2.12 1.99
N PHE A 36 9.81 -2.38 1.43
CA PHE A 36 8.81 -3.25 2.08
C PHE A 36 9.36 -4.63 2.38
N ILE A 37 9.97 -5.30 1.39
CA ILE A 37 10.52 -6.65 1.57
C ILE A 37 11.59 -6.66 2.66
N ARG A 38 12.52 -5.70 2.63
CA ARG A 38 13.59 -5.59 3.64
C ARG A 38 13.02 -5.48 5.06
N GLU A 39 12.02 -4.61 5.26
CA GLU A 39 11.44 -4.40 6.60
C GLU A 39 10.54 -5.58 7.02
N THR A 40 9.80 -6.15 6.08
CA THR A 40 8.96 -7.33 6.33
C THR A 40 9.80 -8.55 6.80
N LEU A 41 10.98 -8.76 6.21
CA LEU A 41 11.87 -9.85 6.59
C LEU A 41 12.38 -9.72 8.04
N LYS A 42 12.50 -8.51 8.57
CA LYS A 42 12.87 -8.27 9.97
C LYS A 42 11.74 -8.68 10.94
N VAL A 43 10.47 -8.49 10.52
CA VAL A 43 9.28 -8.83 11.34
C VAL A 43 9.07 -10.33 11.45
N LYS A 44 9.39 -11.10 10.41
CA LYS A 44 9.17 -12.56 10.32
C LYS A 44 7.73 -12.97 10.63
N PRO A 45 6.74 -12.35 9.98
CA PRO A 45 5.33 -12.57 10.30
C PRO A 45 4.86 -13.96 9.89
N LYS A 46 3.93 -14.56 10.63
CA LYS A 46 3.21 -15.79 10.23
C LYS A 46 2.00 -15.46 9.38
N THR A 47 1.35 -14.32 9.68
CA THR A 47 0.16 -13.84 8.94
C THR A 47 0.38 -12.42 8.45
N VAL A 48 0.09 -12.19 7.16
CA VAL A 48 0.26 -10.89 6.50
C VAL A 48 -1.07 -10.47 5.89
N LEU A 49 -1.48 -9.22 6.13
CA LEU A 49 -2.57 -8.56 5.42
C LEU A 49 -1.96 -7.56 4.43
N GLU A 50 -2.17 -7.76 3.14
CA GLU A 50 -1.82 -6.74 2.13
C GLU A 50 -3.07 -5.97 1.74
N VAL A 51 -3.06 -4.64 1.90
CA VAL A 51 -4.17 -3.75 1.58
C VAL A 51 -3.89 -3.02 0.27
N GLY A 52 -4.74 -3.28 -0.76
CA GLY A 52 -4.64 -2.67 -2.08
C GLY A 52 -3.53 -3.31 -2.93
N PHE A 53 -3.70 -4.56 -3.32
CA PHE A 53 -2.69 -5.29 -4.10
C PHE A 53 -2.62 -4.89 -5.58
N SER A 54 -3.68 -4.26 -6.13
CA SER A 54 -3.73 -3.74 -7.50
C SER A 54 -3.44 -4.82 -8.58
N ASP A 55 -2.21 -4.87 -9.11
CA ASP A 55 -1.77 -5.84 -10.12
C ASP A 55 -0.95 -7.00 -9.52
N GLY A 56 -0.82 -7.06 -8.20
CA GLY A 56 -0.08 -8.11 -7.49
C GLY A 56 1.43 -7.92 -7.49
N PHE A 57 1.92 -6.73 -7.80
CA PHE A 57 3.36 -6.45 -7.92
C PHE A 57 4.10 -6.67 -6.59
N LEU A 58 3.58 -6.11 -5.50
CA LEU A 58 4.14 -6.32 -4.16
C LEU A 58 3.80 -7.72 -3.64
N THR A 59 2.55 -8.18 -3.84
CA THR A 59 2.08 -9.50 -3.43
C THR A 59 3.02 -10.63 -3.88
N LYS A 60 3.38 -10.60 -5.16
CA LYS A 60 4.27 -11.62 -5.76
C LYS A 60 5.64 -11.65 -5.05
N ARG A 61 6.18 -10.48 -4.71
CA ARG A 61 7.46 -10.36 -3.99
C ARG A 61 7.34 -10.85 -2.55
N LEU A 62 6.26 -10.49 -1.87
CA LEU A 62 5.96 -10.97 -0.51
C LEU A 62 5.82 -12.48 -0.48
N SER A 63 5.10 -13.06 -1.44
CA SER A 63 4.90 -14.51 -1.54
C SER A 63 6.24 -15.25 -1.65
N ILE A 64 7.15 -14.74 -2.46
CA ILE A 64 8.50 -15.32 -2.65
C ILE A 64 9.37 -15.13 -1.39
N ALA A 65 9.33 -13.93 -0.80
CA ALA A 65 10.17 -13.59 0.36
C ALA A 65 9.71 -14.28 1.65
N LEU A 66 8.41 -14.62 1.74
CA LEU A 66 7.79 -15.18 2.93
C LEU A 66 7.08 -16.52 2.59
N PRO A 67 7.80 -17.54 2.15
CA PRO A 67 7.18 -18.79 1.67
C PRO A 67 6.38 -19.54 2.74
N HIS A 68 6.64 -19.28 4.02
CA HIS A 68 5.99 -19.96 5.15
C HIS A 68 4.92 -19.08 5.83
N SER A 69 4.68 -17.87 5.32
CA SER A 69 3.64 -16.97 5.84
C SER A 69 2.35 -17.12 5.03
N LYS A 70 1.22 -17.03 5.72
CA LYS A 70 -0.08 -16.91 5.04
C LYS A 70 -0.35 -15.44 4.73
N ILE A 71 -0.56 -15.12 3.46
CA ILE A 71 -0.81 -13.76 2.99
C ILE A 71 -2.27 -13.64 2.58
N THR A 72 -2.98 -12.70 3.17
CA THR A 72 -4.34 -12.29 2.76
C THR A 72 -4.19 -10.95 2.03
N ALA A 73 -4.42 -10.95 0.72
CA ALA A 73 -4.32 -9.74 -0.11
C ALA A 73 -5.73 -9.26 -0.47
N ILE A 74 -6.09 -8.05 -0.04
CA ILE A 74 -7.41 -7.48 -0.25
C ILE A 74 -7.37 -6.28 -1.22
N ASP A 75 -8.41 -6.12 -2.01
CA ASP A 75 -8.57 -4.98 -2.92
C ASP A 75 -10.06 -4.77 -3.22
N THR A 76 -10.45 -3.54 -3.50
CA THR A 76 -11.81 -3.18 -3.90
C THR A 76 -12.01 -3.27 -5.43
N SER A 77 -11.03 -3.80 -6.16
CA SER A 77 -11.13 -4.08 -7.59
C SER A 77 -11.43 -5.56 -7.83
N PHE A 78 -12.69 -5.90 -8.11
CA PHE A 78 -13.08 -7.27 -8.44
C PHE A 78 -12.28 -7.83 -9.63
N GLN A 79 -12.05 -7.00 -10.66
CA GLN A 79 -11.24 -7.39 -11.82
C GLN A 79 -9.77 -7.62 -11.44
N GLY A 80 -9.25 -6.85 -10.48
CA GLY A 80 -7.93 -7.05 -9.89
C GLY A 80 -7.82 -8.43 -9.24
N VAL A 81 -8.82 -8.79 -8.43
CA VAL A 81 -8.88 -10.11 -7.77
C VAL A 81 -8.86 -11.24 -8.79
N LEU A 82 -9.73 -11.19 -9.81
CA LEU A 82 -9.79 -12.24 -10.85
C LEU A 82 -8.46 -12.40 -11.60
N ARG A 83 -7.79 -11.28 -11.86
CA ARG A 83 -6.49 -11.28 -12.55
C ARG A 83 -5.39 -11.86 -11.66
N CYS A 84 -5.33 -11.42 -10.39
CA CYS A 84 -4.27 -11.84 -9.47
C CYS A 84 -4.41 -13.31 -9.02
N LYS A 85 -5.61 -13.85 -8.94
CA LYS A 85 -5.83 -15.28 -8.70
C LYS A 85 -5.14 -16.16 -9.75
N ARG A 86 -4.99 -15.67 -11.00
CA ARG A 86 -4.27 -16.39 -12.07
C ARG A 86 -2.75 -16.47 -11.83
N LEU A 87 -2.20 -15.71 -10.88
CA LEU A 87 -0.79 -15.82 -10.50
C LEU A 87 -0.49 -17.13 -9.78
N ASN A 88 -1.53 -17.78 -9.25
CA ASN A 88 -1.47 -19.11 -8.62
C ASN A 88 -0.38 -19.20 -7.52
N LEU A 89 -0.37 -18.21 -6.62
CA LEU A 89 0.58 -18.14 -5.50
C LEU A 89 0.03 -18.99 -4.34
N SER A 90 0.75 -20.04 -3.96
CA SER A 90 0.28 -21.07 -3.02
C SER A 90 0.01 -20.56 -1.60
N ASN A 91 0.68 -19.48 -1.19
CA ASN A 91 0.57 -18.91 0.15
C ASN A 91 -0.24 -17.61 0.19
N VAL A 92 -0.99 -17.27 -0.89
CA VAL A 92 -1.73 -16.00 -1.02
C VAL A 92 -3.21 -16.26 -1.29
N ASP A 93 -4.06 -15.65 -0.46
CA ASP A 93 -5.50 -15.55 -0.70
C ASP A 93 -5.84 -14.14 -1.23
N PHE A 94 -6.29 -14.04 -2.48
CA PHE A 94 -6.75 -12.79 -3.09
C PHE A 94 -8.25 -12.61 -2.85
N ILE A 95 -8.64 -11.54 -2.14
CA ILE A 95 -10.04 -11.33 -1.68
C ILE A 95 -10.53 -9.93 -2.13
N PHE A 96 -11.76 -9.90 -2.66
CA PHE A 96 -12.49 -8.67 -2.92
C PHE A 96 -13.07 -8.19 -1.59
N MET A 97 -12.51 -7.12 -1.02
CA MET A 97 -12.88 -6.66 0.33
C MET A 97 -12.42 -5.22 0.54
N ASP A 98 -13.23 -4.42 1.24
CA ASP A 98 -12.80 -3.11 1.74
C ASP A 98 -11.94 -3.28 2.99
N PHE A 99 -10.93 -2.43 3.16
CA PHE A 99 -10.04 -2.45 4.32
C PHE A 99 -10.79 -2.32 5.64
N PHE A 100 -11.81 -1.47 5.68
CA PHE A 100 -12.58 -1.21 6.90
C PHE A 100 -13.48 -2.40 7.30
N ASP A 101 -13.73 -3.34 6.39
CA ASP A 101 -14.50 -4.56 6.66
C ASP A 101 -13.65 -5.72 7.19
N VAL A 102 -12.32 -5.60 7.20
CA VAL A 102 -11.40 -6.64 7.66
C VAL A 102 -11.67 -6.99 9.12
N LYS A 103 -11.71 -8.29 9.42
CA LYS A 103 -11.85 -8.84 10.79
C LYS A 103 -10.64 -9.72 11.10
N GLY A 104 -10.35 -9.84 12.39
CA GLY A 104 -9.22 -10.63 12.87
C GLY A 104 -7.95 -9.80 13.02
N LYS A 105 -6.89 -10.43 13.50
CA LYS A 105 -5.61 -9.76 13.79
C LYS A 105 -4.46 -10.46 13.06
N PHE A 106 -3.66 -9.68 12.36
CA PHE A 106 -2.50 -10.13 11.58
C PHE A 106 -1.20 -9.74 12.28
N ASP A 107 -0.15 -10.52 12.06
CA ASP A 107 1.17 -10.14 12.57
C ASP A 107 1.69 -8.89 11.87
N LEU A 108 1.41 -8.78 10.56
CA LEU A 108 1.88 -7.65 9.75
C LEU A 108 0.80 -7.20 8.76
N LEU A 109 0.59 -5.90 8.68
CA LEU A 109 -0.14 -5.25 7.59
C LEU A 109 0.88 -4.58 6.66
N VAL A 110 0.73 -4.75 5.35
CA VAL A 110 1.50 -4.02 4.34
C VAL A 110 0.57 -3.30 3.37
N SER A 111 0.94 -2.07 2.98
CA SER A 111 0.14 -1.34 1.99
C SER A 111 0.99 -0.33 1.23
N MET A 112 1.07 -0.54 -0.08
CA MET A 112 1.90 0.28 -0.97
C MET A 112 1.01 1.24 -1.77
N HIS A 113 1.14 2.54 -1.50
CA HIS A 113 0.46 3.66 -2.19
C HIS A 113 -1.09 3.67 -2.07
N VAL A 114 -1.65 3.12 -1.00
CA VAL A 114 -3.11 3.10 -0.78
C VAL A 114 -3.54 4.03 0.35
N PHE A 115 -2.77 4.12 1.42
CA PHE A 115 -3.13 4.87 2.62
C PHE A 115 -3.25 6.38 2.39
N VAL A 116 -2.69 6.87 1.30
CA VAL A 116 -2.91 8.26 0.82
C VAL A 116 -4.36 8.52 0.37
N LEU A 117 -5.17 7.48 0.22
CA LEU A 117 -6.58 7.59 -0.20
C LEU A 117 -7.55 7.61 0.99
N PHE A 118 -7.07 7.31 2.20
CA PHE A 118 -7.89 7.21 3.40
C PHE A 118 -7.77 8.44 4.30
N ASP A 119 -8.76 8.64 5.16
CA ASP A 119 -8.59 9.51 6.33
C ASP A 119 -7.55 8.86 7.24
N HIS A 120 -6.51 9.61 7.60
CA HIS A 120 -5.37 9.06 8.34
C HIS A 120 -5.75 8.57 9.75
N MET A 121 -6.63 9.30 10.44
CA MET A 121 -7.07 8.94 11.80
C MET A 121 -7.89 7.64 11.78
N GLU A 122 -8.83 7.54 10.84
CA GLU A 122 -9.68 6.37 10.67
C GLU A 122 -8.85 5.14 10.29
N ALA A 123 -7.91 5.32 9.35
CA ALA A 123 -7.00 4.27 8.92
C ALA A 123 -6.09 3.78 10.06
N LEU A 124 -5.55 4.69 10.87
CA LEU A 124 -4.73 4.33 12.03
C LEU A 124 -5.52 3.52 13.07
N ARG A 125 -6.76 3.92 13.39
CA ARG A 125 -7.63 3.12 14.28
C ARG A 125 -7.82 1.71 13.74
N LYS A 126 -8.07 1.59 12.44
CA LYS A 126 -8.25 0.28 11.81
C LYS A 126 -6.97 -0.55 11.83
N ILE A 127 -5.80 0.06 11.62
CA ILE A 127 -4.50 -0.62 11.75
C ILE A 127 -4.35 -1.20 13.17
N GLN A 128 -4.68 -0.42 14.22
CA GLN A 128 -4.61 -0.88 15.61
C GLN A 128 -5.51 -2.11 15.85
N GLU A 129 -6.70 -2.09 15.25
CA GLU A 129 -7.66 -3.21 15.38
C GLU A 129 -7.10 -4.49 14.74
N VAL A 130 -6.54 -4.40 13.53
CA VAL A 130 -6.32 -5.59 12.67
C VAL A 130 -4.86 -6.05 12.58
N SER A 131 -3.87 -5.32 13.12
CA SER A 131 -2.46 -5.74 12.97
C SER A 131 -1.64 -5.44 14.22
N LYS A 132 -0.54 -6.19 14.40
CA LYS A 132 0.49 -5.91 15.43
C LYS A 132 1.50 -4.88 14.94
N THR A 133 1.89 -5.01 13.65
CA THR A 133 2.86 -4.14 12.96
C THR A 133 2.26 -3.75 11.60
N ALA A 134 2.53 -2.55 11.12
CA ALA A 134 2.14 -2.14 9.77
C ALA A 134 3.26 -1.41 9.05
N UNK A 135 3.54 -1.47 7.79
CA UNK A 135 4.25 -1.00 7.04
C UNK A 135 3.55 -0.42 6.22
N ILE A 136 3.42 0.82 5.93
CA ILE A 136 2.67 1.57 4.90
C ILE A 136 3.60 2.52 4.13
N SER A 137 3.34 2.77 2.85
CA SER A 137 4.06 3.83 2.16
C SER A 137 3.26 5.12 2.13
N LEU A 138 3.95 6.23 2.37
CA LEU A 138 3.42 7.59 2.26
C LEU A 138 4.22 8.37 1.22
N THR A 139 3.61 9.41 0.68
CA THR A 139 4.22 10.32 -0.27
C THR A 139 4.15 11.73 0.31
N GLY A 140 5.30 12.39 0.45
CA GLY A 140 5.39 13.77 0.94
C GLY A 140 5.20 14.79 -0.19
N PHE A 141 5.21 16.06 0.17
CA PHE A 141 5.08 17.15 -0.80
C PHE A 141 6.37 17.30 -1.63
N SER A 142 6.24 17.17 -2.93
CA SER A 142 7.32 17.39 -3.90
C SER A 142 6.76 18.08 -5.15
N THR A 143 7.65 18.59 -6.01
CA THR A 143 7.24 19.13 -7.32
C THR A 143 6.51 18.05 -8.13
N PHE A 144 7.00 16.82 -8.07
CA PHE A 144 6.39 15.67 -8.77
C PHE A 144 4.96 15.42 -8.26
N THR A 145 4.75 15.38 -6.94
CA THR A 145 3.41 15.15 -6.37
C THR A 145 2.46 16.30 -6.67
N ARG A 146 2.94 17.54 -6.66
CA ARG A 146 2.14 18.73 -7.02
C ARG A 146 1.63 18.67 -8.45
N LEU A 147 2.48 18.23 -9.39
CA LEU A 147 2.11 18.08 -10.81
C LEU A 147 1.23 16.86 -11.05
N HIS A 148 1.49 15.76 -10.37
CA HIS A 148 0.78 14.48 -10.55
C HIS A 148 -0.64 14.51 -9.94
N ARG A 149 -0.83 15.21 -8.81
CA ARG A 149 -2.10 15.23 -8.07
C ARG A 149 -3.34 15.61 -8.92
N PRO A 150 -3.34 16.70 -9.72
CA PRO A 150 -4.49 17.02 -10.56
C PRO A 150 -4.75 15.95 -11.63
N PHE A 151 -3.70 15.33 -12.18
CA PHE A 151 -3.83 14.22 -13.12
C PHE A 151 -4.51 13.02 -12.45
N HIS A 152 -4.01 12.63 -11.28
CA HIS A 152 -4.59 11.53 -10.50
C HIS A 152 -6.07 11.78 -10.22
N ARG A 153 -6.40 12.98 -9.70
CA ARG A 153 -7.78 13.38 -9.41
C ARG A 153 -8.67 13.35 -10.65
N PHE A 154 -8.15 13.81 -11.79
CA PHE A 154 -8.90 13.80 -13.07
C PHE A 154 -9.24 12.37 -13.52
N PHE A 155 -8.28 11.44 -13.46
CA PHE A 155 -8.47 10.08 -13.96
C PHE A 155 -9.21 9.16 -12.97
N THR A 156 -9.03 9.35 -11.67
CA THR A 156 -9.61 8.45 -10.65
C THR A 156 -10.84 9.01 -9.96
N GLY A 157 -11.00 10.33 -9.99
CA GLY A 157 -12.01 11.00 -9.16
C GLY A 157 -11.66 11.04 -7.68
N LEU A 158 -10.50 10.50 -7.30
CA LEU A 158 -10.05 10.42 -5.90
C LEU A 158 -9.01 11.50 -5.62
N ASP A 159 -9.13 12.15 -4.48
CA ASP A 159 -8.09 13.06 -4.00
C ASP A 159 -7.07 12.28 -3.16
N VAL A 160 -5.83 12.73 -3.18
CA VAL A 160 -4.73 12.11 -2.45
C VAL A 160 -4.47 12.93 -1.19
N ASN A 161 -4.55 12.30 -0.04
CA ASN A 161 -4.26 12.89 1.26
C ASN A 161 -2.74 12.85 1.46
N ILE A 162 -2.05 13.87 0.92
CA ILE A 162 -0.60 14.01 1.08
C ILE A 162 -0.33 14.57 2.48
N ILE A 163 0.52 13.89 3.23
CA ILE A 163 0.92 14.31 4.56
C ILE A 163 2.44 14.20 4.68
N GLU A 164 3.07 15.16 5.35
CA GLU A 164 4.50 15.05 5.64
C GLU A 164 4.73 13.94 6.68
N PRO A 165 5.77 13.12 6.50
CA PRO A 165 6.01 11.97 7.38
C PRO A 165 6.14 12.32 8.86
N GLU A 166 6.71 13.47 9.17
CA GLU A 166 6.86 13.93 10.55
C GLU A 166 5.52 14.28 11.20
N GLU A 167 4.59 14.82 10.40
CA GLU A 167 3.22 15.09 10.86
C GLU A 167 2.46 13.79 11.09
N TYR A 168 2.56 12.85 10.12
CA TYR A 168 1.95 11.52 10.26
C TYR A 168 2.49 10.79 11.49
N LYS A 169 3.81 10.85 11.70
CA LYS A 169 4.47 10.26 12.86
C LYS A 169 3.88 10.80 14.18
N LYS A 170 3.76 12.12 14.30
CA LYS A 170 3.17 12.76 15.52
C LYS A 170 1.75 12.28 15.80
N ILE A 171 0.93 12.17 14.73
CA ILE A 171 -0.45 11.67 14.84
C ILE A 171 -0.44 10.22 15.34
N ALA A 172 0.35 9.36 14.72
CA ALA A 172 0.40 7.94 15.05
C ALA A 172 0.97 7.70 16.47
N GLU A 173 2.01 8.42 16.84
CA GLU A 173 2.57 8.36 18.22
C GLU A 173 1.53 8.82 19.26
N GLY A 174 0.77 9.87 18.95
CA GLY A 174 -0.34 10.34 19.79
C GLY A 174 -1.46 9.32 19.96
N MET A 175 -1.53 8.34 19.05
CA MET A 175 -2.48 7.22 19.11
C MET A 175 -1.89 5.96 19.76
N GLY A 176 -0.65 5.99 20.24
CA GLY A 176 -0.01 4.87 20.94
C GLY A 176 0.75 3.91 20.03
N PHE A 177 1.18 4.37 18.86
CA PHE A 177 2.11 3.59 18.03
C PHE A 177 3.55 3.98 18.31
N LYS A 178 4.44 2.99 18.29
CA LYS A 178 5.86 3.24 18.07
C LYS A 178 6.07 3.40 16.57
N VAL A 179 6.72 4.48 16.13
CA VAL A 179 6.80 4.85 14.71
C VAL A 179 8.26 5.01 14.25
N GLU A 180 8.60 4.30 13.18
CA GLU A 180 9.86 4.47 12.45
C GLU A 180 9.55 4.92 11.02
N VAL A 181 10.29 5.93 10.54
CA VAL A 181 10.12 6.48 9.18
C VAL A 181 11.41 6.26 8.39
N PHE A 182 11.29 5.62 7.25
CA PHE A 182 12.41 5.33 6.34
C PHE A 182 12.18 6.08 5.02
N ARG A 183 13.08 7.01 4.70
CA ARG A 183 13.07 7.69 3.42
C ARG A 183 13.55 6.73 2.33
N ILE A 184 12.78 6.62 1.25
CA ILE A 184 13.07 5.70 0.14
C ILE A 184 13.62 6.47 -1.07
N ASN A 185 12.96 7.57 -1.44
CA ASN A 185 13.23 8.28 -2.68
C ASN A 185 13.07 9.79 -2.49
N ASP A 186 14.05 10.56 -2.98
CA ASP A 186 14.07 12.02 -2.83
C ASP A 186 13.23 12.75 -3.89
N ILE A 187 13.14 12.19 -5.09
CA ILE A 187 12.42 12.82 -6.21
C ILE A 187 10.91 12.77 -5.97
N GLU A 188 10.39 11.58 -5.71
CA GLU A 188 8.98 11.37 -5.38
C GLU A 188 8.66 11.72 -3.93
N ARG A 189 9.68 11.77 -3.06
CA ARG A 189 9.56 11.90 -1.61
C ARG A 189 8.70 10.75 -1.04
N SER A 190 9.07 9.54 -1.42
CA SER A 190 8.43 8.31 -0.91
C SER A 190 9.08 7.89 0.41
N TYR A 191 8.23 7.47 1.32
CA TYR A 191 8.62 7.01 2.66
C TYR A 191 7.94 5.68 2.97
N LEU A 192 8.64 4.82 3.68
CA LEU A 192 8.05 3.68 4.38
C LEU A 192 7.88 4.08 5.84
N VAL A 193 6.67 3.96 6.34
CA VAL A 193 6.36 4.17 7.76
C VAL A 193 6.07 2.80 8.37
N LYS A 194 6.83 2.47 9.41
CA LYS A 194 6.62 1.28 10.22
C LYS A 194 5.92 1.70 11.51
N LEU A 195 4.82 1.05 11.79
CA LEU A 195 3.97 1.27 12.96
C LEU A 195 3.95 -0.01 13.79
N GLU A 196 4.28 0.06 15.06
CA GLU A 196 4.16 -1.06 16.00
C GLU A 196 3.15 -0.69 17.09
N ASN A 197 2.15 -1.55 17.31
CA ASN A 197 1.20 -1.37 18.40
C ASN A 197 1.91 -1.65 19.73
N GLU A 198 1.80 -0.72 20.68
CA GLU A 198 2.37 -0.85 22.04
C GLU A 198 1.41 -1.55 23.03
N SER A 199 0.38 -2.25 22.52
CA SER A 199 -0.61 -2.95 23.35
C SER A 199 -0.20 -4.38 23.65
#